data_25ec1f8c77aa50aadccd7c1f4e45733c
#
_entry.id   25ec1f8c77aa50aadccd7c1f4e45733c
#
_cell.length_a   1.000
_cell.length_b   1.000
_cell.length_c   1.000
_cell.angle_alpha   90.00
_cell.angle_beta   90.00
_cell.angle_gamma   90.00
#
_symmetry.space_group_name_H-M   'P 1'
#
loop_
_entity.id
_entity.type
_entity.pdbx_description
1 polymer ?
#
loop_
_entity_poly.entity_id
_entity_poly.type
_entity_poly.pdbx_seq_one_letter_code
_entity_poly.pdbx_strand_id
1 'polypeptide(L)'
;MSIKQKLLLMGALMALLVVAICGIGYYKAQDALTESTSGEINALLRTEAMDLNGWLAQKEQQAVSAANLLEAYDGNPVSMNREMMSLAASDKEVLDLAYGAEDGRFISWTDGDISATDPRGRDWYKQAKAAGKPLFTEVYQDAISKKMIVSVAVPYYGKNGAFAGAVCSDLTLDTLGERVTQLKYHGQGEGIIVDPSGLIIASSEGMAMHKADENPVLKER
;
A
#
# COMPACT_ATOMS: atom_id res chain seq x y z
N MET A 1 33.03 60.42 -30.43
CA MET A 1 33.02 59.00 -30.74
C MET A 1 33.14 58.74 -32.22
N SER A 2 34.13 57.93 -32.64
CA SER A 2 34.28 57.59 -34.06
C SER A 2 33.14 56.63 -34.52
N ILE A 3 32.86 56.58 -35.82
CA ILE A 3 31.87 55.69 -36.42
C ILE A 3 32.12 54.22 -36.03
N LYS A 4 33.38 53.78 -35.95
CA LYS A 4 33.78 52.44 -35.48
C LYS A 4 33.40 52.20 -34.06
N GLN A 5 33.51 53.15 -33.15
CA GLN A 5 33.09 53.00 -31.76
C GLN A 5 31.53 52.85 -31.57
N LYS A 6 30.77 53.62 -32.40
CA LYS A 6 29.31 53.52 -32.41
C LYS A 6 28.84 52.15 -32.90
N LEU A 7 29.46 51.61 -33.96
CA LEU A 7 29.19 50.31 -34.53
C LEU A 7 29.50 49.13 -33.49
N LEU A 8 30.66 49.24 -32.83
CA LEU A 8 31.07 48.29 -31.79
C LEU A 8 30.12 48.33 -30.61
N LEU A 9 29.67 49.49 -30.16
CA LEU A 9 28.72 49.67 -29.05
C LEU A 9 27.35 49.12 -29.40
N MET A 10 26.88 49.32 -30.65
CA MET A 10 25.61 48.76 -31.12
C MET A 10 25.68 47.25 -31.24
N GLY A 11 26.79 46.67 -31.71
CA GLY A 11 27.00 45.22 -31.76
C GLY A 11 27.03 44.59 -30.36
N ALA A 12 27.71 45.23 -29.39
CA ALA A 12 27.74 44.78 -28.01
C ALA A 12 26.35 44.83 -27.36
N LEU A 13 25.57 45.90 -27.62
CA LEU A 13 24.19 46.01 -27.09
C LEU A 13 23.25 44.94 -27.65
N MET A 14 23.37 44.67 -28.97
CA MET A 14 22.61 43.59 -29.61
C MET A 14 22.99 42.21 -29.04
N ALA A 15 24.27 41.95 -28.84
CA ALA A 15 24.73 40.69 -28.23
C ALA A 15 24.18 40.54 -26.79
N LEU A 16 24.20 41.59 -25.98
CA LEU A 16 23.62 41.60 -24.63
C LEU A 16 22.11 41.35 -24.64
N LEU A 17 21.38 41.96 -25.57
CA LEU A 17 19.93 41.71 -25.73
C LEU A 17 19.65 40.27 -26.12
N VAL A 18 20.42 39.68 -27.03
CA VAL A 18 20.23 38.26 -27.40
C VAL A 18 20.50 37.33 -26.22
N VAL A 19 21.57 37.57 -25.46
CA VAL A 19 21.88 36.78 -24.26
C VAL A 19 20.77 36.91 -23.20
N ALA A 20 20.24 38.13 -23.00
CA ALA A 20 19.14 38.34 -22.07
C ALA A 20 17.83 37.62 -22.49
N ILE A 21 17.48 37.69 -23.78
CA ILE A 21 16.31 36.99 -24.32
C ILE A 21 16.48 35.47 -24.21
N CYS A 22 17.64 34.93 -24.56
CA CYS A 22 17.94 33.51 -24.43
C CYS A 22 17.90 33.06 -22.97
N GLY A 23 18.44 33.84 -22.04
CA GLY A 23 18.41 33.58 -20.61
C GLY A 23 16.97 33.50 -20.05
N ILE A 24 16.16 34.52 -20.38
CA ILE A 24 14.74 34.55 -19.95
C ILE A 24 13.97 33.38 -20.58
N GLY A 25 14.22 33.11 -21.88
CA GLY A 25 13.59 31.97 -22.56
C GLY A 25 13.93 30.60 -21.90
N TYR A 26 15.22 30.45 -21.57
CA TYR A 26 15.69 29.24 -20.89
C TYR A 26 15.00 29.03 -19.50
N TYR A 27 15.01 30.10 -18.67
CA TYR A 27 14.35 30.00 -17.35
C TYR A 27 12.86 29.70 -17.45
N LYS A 28 12.13 30.38 -18.34
CA LYS A 28 10.71 30.13 -18.56
C LYS A 28 10.44 28.71 -19.09
N ALA A 29 11.28 28.21 -19.98
CA ALA A 29 11.16 26.86 -20.51
C ALA A 29 11.43 25.81 -19.41
N GLN A 30 12.41 26.04 -18.56
CA GLN A 30 12.73 25.17 -17.44
C GLN A 30 11.59 25.14 -16.40
N ASP A 31 11.05 26.30 -16.02
CA ASP A 31 9.91 26.39 -15.10
C ASP A 31 8.68 25.67 -15.66
N ALA A 32 8.33 25.91 -16.92
CA ALA A 32 7.19 25.28 -17.58
C ALA A 32 7.37 23.75 -17.68
N LEU A 33 8.60 23.28 -17.99
CA LEU A 33 8.89 21.85 -18.04
C LEU A 33 8.78 21.21 -16.66
N THR A 34 9.30 21.85 -15.62
CA THR A 34 9.23 21.36 -14.23
C THR A 34 7.78 21.28 -13.76
N GLU A 35 6.98 22.31 -14.03
CA GLU A 35 5.55 22.34 -13.67
C GLU A 35 4.76 21.25 -14.41
N SER A 36 4.99 21.09 -15.72
CA SER A 36 4.36 20.05 -16.53
C SER A 36 4.71 18.66 -16.02
N THR A 37 6.01 18.38 -15.82
CA THR A 37 6.48 17.08 -15.33
C THR A 37 5.95 16.77 -13.94
N SER A 38 5.97 17.74 -13.02
CA SER A 38 5.39 17.57 -11.69
C SER A 38 3.89 17.32 -11.74
N GLY A 39 3.17 17.99 -12.63
CA GLY A 39 1.75 17.76 -12.86
C GLY A 39 1.45 16.34 -13.34
N GLU A 40 2.22 15.85 -14.31
CA GLU A 40 2.08 14.49 -14.84
C GLU A 40 2.40 13.43 -13.78
N ILE A 41 3.49 13.59 -13.02
CA ILE A 41 3.85 12.67 -11.91
C ILE A 41 2.74 12.66 -10.85
N ASN A 42 2.23 13.82 -10.45
CA ASN A 42 1.15 13.88 -9.47
C ASN A 42 -0.14 13.24 -9.97
N ALA A 43 -0.48 13.39 -11.25
CA ALA A 43 -1.62 12.72 -11.85
C ALA A 43 -1.46 11.21 -11.87
N LEU A 44 -0.28 10.71 -12.25
CA LEU A 44 0.08 9.29 -12.20
C LEU A 44 -0.05 8.75 -10.76
N LEU A 45 0.58 9.38 -9.79
CA LEU A 45 0.55 8.95 -8.39
C LEU A 45 -0.89 8.90 -7.84
N ARG A 46 -1.75 9.86 -8.22
CA ARG A 46 -3.18 9.82 -7.82
C ARG A 46 -3.91 8.62 -8.42
N THR A 47 -3.68 8.34 -9.69
CA THR A 47 -4.30 7.19 -10.36
C THR A 47 -3.88 5.88 -9.69
N GLU A 48 -2.60 5.70 -9.46
CA GLU A 48 -2.05 4.51 -8.84
C GLU A 48 -2.50 4.36 -7.36
N ALA A 49 -2.58 5.47 -6.62
CA ALA A 49 -3.14 5.45 -5.27
C ALA A 49 -4.63 5.07 -5.26
N MET A 50 -5.40 5.50 -6.26
CA MET A 50 -6.81 5.07 -6.41
C MET A 50 -6.91 3.58 -6.75
N ASP A 51 -6.06 3.06 -7.62
CA ASP A 51 -6.02 1.65 -7.99
C ASP A 51 -5.61 0.78 -6.79
N LEU A 52 -4.59 1.20 -6.03
CA LEU A 52 -4.17 0.53 -4.80
C LEU A 52 -5.29 0.53 -3.75
N ASN A 53 -5.96 1.66 -3.55
CA ASN A 53 -7.09 1.75 -2.63
C ASN A 53 -8.26 0.85 -3.06
N GLY A 54 -8.55 0.78 -4.35
CA GLY A 54 -9.56 -0.12 -4.91
C GLY A 54 -9.22 -1.59 -4.65
N TRP A 55 -7.96 -1.96 -4.85
CA TRP A 55 -7.47 -3.30 -4.56
C TRP A 55 -7.53 -3.63 -3.06
N LEU A 56 -7.10 -2.73 -2.17
CA LEU A 56 -7.23 -2.91 -0.73
C LEU A 56 -8.69 -3.06 -0.29
N ALA A 57 -9.59 -2.24 -0.84
CA ALA A 57 -11.02 -2.35 -0.57
C ALA A 57 -11.61 -3.70 -1.03
N GLN A 58 -11.11 -4.26 -2.12
CA GLN A 58 -11.48 -5.60 -2.57
C GLN A 58 -11.03 -6.68 -1.56
N LYS A 59 -9.80 -6.58 -1.02
CA LYS A 59 -9.30 -7.50 0.00
C LYS A 59 -10.10 -7.39 1.30
N GLU A 60 -10.43 -6.16 1.71
CA GLU A 60 -11.31 -5.93 2.86
C GLU A 60 -12.70 -6.57 2.64
N GLN A 61 -13.31 -6.35 1.46
CA GLN A 61 -14.61 -6.92 1.15
C GLN A 61 -14.60 -8.45 1.14
N GLN A 62 -13.50 -9.07 0.75
CA GLN A 62 -13.33 -10.51 0.80
C GLN A 62 -13.33 -11.03 2.25
N ALA A 63 -12.57 -10.38 3.14
CA ALA A 63 -12.55 -10.73 4.56
C ALA A 63 -13.91 -10.47 5.23
N VAL A 64 -14.60 -9.37 4.87
CA VAL A 64 -15.97 -9.09 5.33
C VAL A 64 -16.95 -10.19 4.88
N SER A 65 -16.80 -10.66 3.65
CA SER A 65 -17.65 -11.76 3.14
C SER A 65 -17.44 -13.04 3.93
N ALA A 66 -16.19 -13.34 4.31
CA ALA A 66 -15.89 -14.47 5.18
C ALA A 66 -16.49 -14.30 6.59
N ALA A 67 -16.40 -13.11 7.18
CA ALA A 67 -17.01 -12.79 8.47
C ALA A 67 -18.55 -12.97 8.44
N ASN A 68 -19.21 -12.48 7.39
CA ASN A 68 -20.65 -12.63 7.18
C ASN A 68 -21.07 -14.12 7.05
N LEU A 69 -20.25 -14.95 6.42
CA LEU A 69 -20.48 -16.39 6.34
C LEU A 69 -20.41 -17.02 7.74
N LEU A 70 -19.43 -16.64 8.57
CA LEU A 70 -19.33 -17.12 9.95
C LEU A 70 -20.57 -16.75 10.77
N GLU A 71 -21.07 -15.54 10.64
CA GLU A 71 -22.30 -15.08 11.29
C GLU A 71 -23.53 -15.88 10.83
N ALA A 72 -23.64 -16.15 9.53
CA ALA A 72 -24.76 -16.88 8.94
C ALA A 72 -24.84 -18.34 9.43
N TYR A 73 -23.69 -19.00 9.59
CA TYR A 73 -23.59 -20.39 9.98
C TYR A 73 -23.47 -20.62 11.49
N ASP A 74 -23.53 -19.57 12.28
CA ASP A 74 -23.48 -19.62 13.75
C ASP A 74 -22.22 -20.39 14.26
N GLY A 75 -21.11 -20.25 13.55
CA GLY A 75 -19.87 -20.92 13.90
C GLY A 75 -19.83 -22.42 13.63
N ASN A 76 -20.76 -23.00 12.84
CA ASN A 76 -20.73 -24.42 12.50
C ASN A 76 -19.58 -24.74 11.51
N PRO A 77 -18.51 -25.45 11.95
CA PRO A 77 -17.29 -25.60 11.17
C PRO A 77 -17.43 -26.48 9.92
N VAL A 78 -18.44 -27.36 9.83
CA VAL A 78 -18.50 -28.39 8.78
C VAL A 78 -18.99 -27.83 7.44
N SER A 79 -19.97 -26.94 7.43
CA SER A 79 -20.47 -26.30 6.20
C SER A 79 -19.63 -25.09 5.80
N MET A 80 -19.01 -24.45 6.76
CA MET A 80 -18.22 -23.25 6.63
C MET A 80 -16.89 -23.46 5.89
N ASN A 81 -16.21 -24.58 6.14
CA ASN A 81 -14.92 -24.88 5.53
C ASN A 81 -14.96 -24.84 4.00
N ARG A 82 -16.00 -25.37 3.37
CA ARG A 82 -16.06 -25.43 1.91
C ARG A 82 -16.22 -24.05 1.25
N GLU A 83 -17.01 -23.17 1.81
CA GLU A 83 -17.30 -21.85 1.26
C GLU A 83 -16.15 -20.88 1.54
N MET A 84 -15.57 -20.91 2.74
CA MET A 84 -14.33 -20.19 3.02
C MET A 84 -13.18 -20.67 2.15
N MET A 85 -13.11 -21.99 1.90
CA MET A 85 -12.19 -22.62 0.96
C MET A 85 -12.34 -22.02 -0.44
N SER A 86 -13.52 -21.83 -0.90
CA SER A 86 -13.79 -21.23 -2.22
C SER A 86 -13.37 -19.75 -2.28
N LEU A 87 -13.61 -19.00 -1.23
CA LEU A 87 -13.22 -17.59 -1.16
C LEU A 87 -11.70 -17.41 -1.14
N ALA A 88 -10.99 -18.15 -0.31
CA ALA A 88 -9.53 -18.09 -0.21
C ALA A 88 -8.84 -18.61 -1.47
N ALA A 89 -9.31 -19.74 -2.03
CA ALA A 89 -8.74 -20.33 -3.24
C ALA A 89 -8.94 -19.46 -4.49
N SER A 90 -9.87 -18.52 -4.48
CA SER A 90 -10.13 -17.61 -5.60
C SER A 90 -9.10 -16.49 -5.72
N ASP A 91 -8.35 -16.20 -4.66
CA ASP A 91 -7.43 -15.07 -4.60
C ASP A 91 -6.00 -15.51 -4.25
N LYS A 92 -5.15 -15.58 -5.27
CA LYS A 92 -3.75 -16.00 -5.13
C LYS A 92 -2.84 -14.95 -4.49
N GLU A 93 -3.32 -13.72 -4.32
CA GLU A 93 -2.57 -12.63 -3.69
C GLU A 93 -2.71 -12.64 -2.17
N VAL A 94 -3.67 -13.40 -1.63
CA VAL A 94 -3.84 -13.63 -0.19
C VAL A 94 -2.97 -14.80 0.23
N LEU A 95 -2.14 -14.61 1.25
CA LEU A 95 -1.29 -15.66 1.81
C LEU A 95 -2.13 -16.70 2.54
N ASP A 96 -3.02 -16.25 3.41
CA ASP A 96 -3.96 -17.06 4.16
C ASP A 96 -5.24 -16.27 4.48
N LEU A 97 -6.33 -16.99 4.63
CA LEU A 97 -7.58 -16.50 5.17
C LEU A 97 -7.93 -17.38 6.37
N ALA A 98 -7.96 -16.82 7.57
CA ALA A 98 -8.18 -17.56 8.79
C ALA A 98 -9.24 -16.89 9.66
N TYR A 99 -9.80 -17.63 10.59
CA TYR A 99 -10.63 -17.05 11.63
C TYR A 99 -10.25 -17.56 13.02
N GLY A 100 -10.29 -16.65 13.99
CA GLY A 100 -10.19 -16.97 15.41
C GLY A 100 -11.53 -16.77 16.09
N ALA A 101 -11.97 -17.75 16.87
CA ALA A 101 -13.21 -17.68 17.63
C ALA A 101 -12.94 -17.32 19.10
N GLU A 102 -13.97 -16.76 19.76
CA GLU A 102 -13.89 -16.39 21.18
C GLU A 102 -13.73 -17.62 22.11
N ASP A 103 -14.07 -18.82 21.63
CA ASP A 103 -13.85 -20.09 22.34
C ASP A 103 -12.41 -20.63 22.19
N GLY A 104 -11.55 -19.93 21.41
CA GLY A 104 -10.14 -20.27 21.21
C GLY A 104 -9.87 -21.12 19.98
N ARG A 105 -10.89 -21.51 19.19
CA ARG A 105 -10.67 -22.15 17.89
C ARG A 105 -9.95 -21.18 16.96
N PHE A 106 -8.98 -21.71 16.22
CA PHE A 106 -8.26 -20.97 15.19
C PHE A 106 -8.13 -21.85 13.96
N ILE A 107 -8.82 -21.48 12.90
CA ILE A 107 -8.86 -22.25 11.66
C ILE A 107 -8.26 -21.40 10.56
N SER A 108 -7.17 -21.90 9.99
CA SER A 108 -6.52 -21.38 8.79
C SER A 108 -7.07 -22.12 7.58
N TRP A 109 -7.24 -21.37 6.52
CA TRP A 109 -7.57 -21.93 5.23
C TRP A 109 -6.44 -22.81 4.68
N THR A 110 -5.19 -22.36 4.80
CA THR A 110 -4.01 -23.05 4.26
C THR A 110 -3.58 -24.21 5.15
N ASP A 111 -3.58 -24.02 6.46
CA ASP A 111 -2.98 -24.94 7.43
C ASP A 111 -4.02 -25.77 8.23
N GLY A 112 -5.31 -25.50 8.04
CA GLY A 112 -6.39 -26.20 8.73
C GLY A 112 -6.56 -25.75 10.18
N ASP A 113 -6.77 -26.71 11.11
CA ASP A 113 -6.93 -26.39 12.53
C ASP A 113 -5.58 -26.09 13.19
N ILE A 114 -5.38 -24.84 13.53
CA ILE A 114 -4.19 -24.29 14.19
C ILE A 114 -4.51 -23.78 15.62
N SER A 115 -5.58 -24.28 16.23
CA SER A 115 -6.05 -23.86 17.56
C SER A 115 -5.04 -24.08 18.68
N ALA A 116 -3.95 -24.83 18.44
CA ALA A 116 -2.79 -24.86 19.32
C ALA A 116 -2.16 -23.48 19.54
N THR A 117 -2.36 -22.58 18.59
CA THR A 117 -2.00 -21.16 18.69
C THR A 117 -3.26 -20.37 19.02
N ASP A 118 -3.43 -19.94 20.28
CA ASP A 118 -4.62 -19.19 20.70
C ASP A 118 -4.74 -17.86 19.94
N PRO A 119 -5.79 -17.64 19.12
CA PRO A 119 -5.96 -16.43 18.33
C PRO A 119 -6.20 -15.19 19.20
N ARG A 120 -6.78 -15.35 20.39
CA ARG A 120 -7.15 -14.25 21.29
C ARG A 120 -5.94 -13.48 21.82
N GLY A 121 -4.77 -14.12 21.81
CA GLY A 121 -3.49 -13.50 22.14
C GLY A 121 -2.91 -12.65 21.02
N ARG A 122 -3.38 -12.80 19.76
CA ARG A 122 -2.82 -12.15 18.57
C ARG A 122 -3.29 -10.71 18.45
N ASP A 123 -2.43 -9.84 17.93
CA ASP A 123 -2.71 -8.40 17.85
C ASP A 123 -3.82 -8.08 16.86
N TRP A 124 -3.87 -8.76 15.71
CA TRP A 124 -4.97 -8.59 14.74
C TRP A 124 -6.34 -8.90 15.37
N TYR A 125 -6.42 -9.94 16.19
CA TYR A 125 -7.65 -10.34 16.88
C TYR A 125 -8.10 -9.29 17.91
N LYS A 126 -7.16 -8.83 18.74
CA LYS A 126 -7.41 -7.78 19.74
C LYS A 126 -7.83 -6.47 19.10
N GLN A 127 -7.17 -6.09 17.99
CA GLN A 127 -7.49 -4.88 17.26
C GLN A 127 -8.89 -4.97 16.63
N ALA A 128 -9.25 -6.08 15.97
CA ALA A 128 -10.58 -6.29 15.42
C ALA A 128 -11.66 -6.22 16.51
N LYS A 129 -11.45 -6.90 17.65
CA LYS A 129 -12.36 -6.87 18.81
C LYS A 129 -12.55 -5.46 19.36
N ALA A 130 -11.47 -4.71 19.49
CA ALA A 130 -11.51 -3.34 20.03
C ALA A 130 -12.14 -2.34 19.05
N ALA A 131 -11.86 -2.49 17.75
CA ALA A 131 -12.37 -1.57 16.72
C ALA A 131 -13.87 -1.80 16.43
N GLY A 132 -14.35 -3.03 16.53
CA GLY A 132 -15.73 -3.40 16.20
C GLY A 132 -16.10 -3.20 14.72
N LYS A 133 -15.11 -3.05 13.85
CA LYS A 133 -15.23 -2.82 12.39
C LYS A 133 -13.99 -3.36 11.67
N PRO A 134 -14.05 -3.56 10.35
CA PRO A 134 -12.88 -3.92 9.56
C PRO A 134 -11.72 -2.94 9.73
N LEU A 135 -10.49 -3.44 9.74
CA LEU A 135 -9.27 -2.65 9.79
C LEU A 135 -8.11 -3.37 9.11
N PHE A 136 -7.11 -2.60 8.68
CA PHE A 136 -5.79 -3.10 8.31
C PHE A 136 -4.86 -2.97 9.52
N THR A 137 -4.09 -4.02 9.80
CA THR A 137 -3.08 -3.99 10.86
C THR A 137 -1.84 -3.22 10.42
N GLU A 138 -0.97 -2.86 11.35
CA GLU A 138 0.42 -2.56 11.03
C GLU A 138 1.12 -3.82 10.51
N VAL A 139 2.33 -3.64 9.93
CA VAL A 139 3.17 -4.75 9.49
C VAL A 139 3.63 -5.57 10.69
N TYR A 140 3.50 -6.88 10.62
CA TYR A 140 4.02 -7.78 11.64
C TYR A 140 4.49 -9.11 11.03
N GLN A 141 5.26 -9.89 11.80
CA GLN A 141 5.67 -11.21 11.36
C GLN A 141 4.57 -12.24 11.65
N ASP A 142 4.14 -12.94 10.62
CA ASP A 142 3.21 -14.06 10.79
C ASP A 142 3.82 -15.18 11.63
N ALA A 143 3.00 -15.74 12.53
CA ALA A 143 3.46 -16.77 13.46
C ALA A 143 3.76 -18.10 12.79
N ILE A 144 3.14 -18.41 11.66
CA ILE A 144 3.22 -19.69 10.98
C ILE A 144 4.21 -19.62 9.83
N SER A 145 3.94 -18.78 8.83
CA SER A 145 4.79 -18.66 7.64
C SER A 145 6.10 -17.92 7.89
N LYS A 146 6.21 -17.15 9.01
CA LYS A 146 7.33 -16.26 9.35
C LYS A 146 7.54 -15.12 8.35
N LYS A 147 6.65 -14.93 7.40
CA LYS A 147 6.68 -13.79 6.46
C LYS A 147 6.23 -12.51 7.15
N MET A 148 6.69 -11.38 6.64
CA MET A 148 6.17 -10.07 7.03
C MET A 148 4.86 -9.84 6.27
N ILE A 149 3.80 -9.51 7.01
CA ILE A 149 2.44 -9.39 6.49
C ILE A 149 1.74 -8.15 7.02
N VAL A 150 0.72 -7.73 6.31
CA VAL A 150 -0.36 -6.86 6.77
C VAL A 150 -1.64 -7.68 6.70
N SER A 151 -2.46 -7.67 7.75
CA SER A 151 -3.73 -8.40 7.75
C SER A 151 -4.91 -7.44 7.66
N VAL A 152 -5.91 -7.85 6.90
CA VAL A 152 -7.26 -7.31 7.04
C VAL A 152 -7.95 -8.07 8.16
N ALA A 153 -8.25 -7.41 9.26
CA ALA A 153 -8.91 -8.01 10.42
C ALA A 153 -10.36 -7.53 10.51
N VAL A 154 -11.29 -8.48 10.56
CA VAL A 154 -12.75 -8.21 10.54
C VAL A 154 -13.42 -8.93 11.69
N PRO A 155 -14.07 -8.21 12.62
CA PRO A 155 -14.84 -8.84 13.67
C PRO A 155 -16.10 -9.51 13.10
N TYR A 156 -16.54 -10.62 13.71
CA TYR A 156 -17.83 -11.23 13.45
C TYR A 156 -18.59 -11.47 14.75
N TYR A 157 -19.92 -11.52 14.64
CA TYR A 157 -20.80 -11.54 15.77
C TYR A 157 -21.75 -12.75 15.74
N GLY A 158 -22.11 -13.24 16.90
CA GLY A 158 -23.14 -14.27 17.03
C GLY A 158 -24.55 -13.70 16.83
N LYS A 159 -25.55 -14.59 16.72
CA LYS A 159 -26.98 -14.22 16.57
C LYS A 159 -27.51 -13.32 17.69
N ASN A 160 -26.87 -13.36 18.84
CA ASN A 160 -27.21 -12.50 19.99
C ASN A 160 -26.55 -11.14 19.95
N GLY A 161 -25.80 -10.82 18.88
CA GLY A 161 -25.05 -9.58 18.71
C GLY A 161 -23.77 -9.49 19.56
N ALA A 162 -23.39 -10.58 20.27
CA ALA A 162 -22.12 -10.60 20.99
C ALA A 162 -20.95 -10.88 20.04
N PHE A 163 -19.79 -10.32 20.32
CA PHE A 163 -18.57 -10.63 19.60
C PHE A 163 -18.28 -12.12 19.69
N ALA A 164 -18.13 -12.79 18.56
CA ALA A 164 -17.91 -14.24 18.44
C ALA A 164 -16.50 -14.58 17.98
N GLY A 165 -15.80 -13.61 17.38
CA GLY A 165 -14.44 -13.78 16.90
C GLY A 165 -14.05 -12.78 15.83
N ALA A 166 -12.94 -13.05 15.17
CA ALA A 166 -12.47 -12.23 14.06
C ALA A 166 -11.92 -13.10 12.92
N VAL A 167 -12.06 -12.60 11.70
CA VAL A 167 -11.40 -13.11 10.48
C VAL A 167 -10.13 -12.32 10.28
N CYS A 168 -9.06 -12.97 9.80
CA CYS A 168 -7.90 -12.28 9.22
C CYS A 168 -7.65 -12.78 7.80
N SER A 169 -7.32 -11.85 6.92
CA SER A 169 -6.85 -12.11 5.55
C SER A 169 -5.47 -11.50 5.41
N ASP A 170 -4.47 -12.33 5.15
CA ASP A 170 -3.07 -11.98 5.24
C ASP A 170 -2.48 -11.65 3.87
N LEU A 171 -1.88 -10.47 3.75
CA LEU A 171 -1.20 -9.98 2.56
C LEU A 171 0.29 -9.87 2.86
N THR A 172 1.15 -10.49 2.05
CA THR A 172 2.61 -10.38 2.23
C THR A 172 3.13 -9.04 1.75
N LEU A 173 4.26 -8.59 2.31
CA LEU A 173 4.95 -7.40 1.78
C LEU A 173 5.44 -7.62 0.34
N ASP A 174 5.73 -8.86 -0.05
CA ASP A 174 6.08 -9.22 -1.44
C ASP A 174 4.91 -8.90 -2.39
N THR A 175 3.68 -9.26 -2.01
CA THR A 175 2.46 -8.94 -2.78
C THR A 175 2.27 -7.42 -2.92
N LEU A 176 2.50 -6.66 -1.85
CA LEU A 176 2.48 -5.19 -1.91
C LEU A 176 3.60 -4.65 -2.79
N GLY A 177 4.81 -5.25 -2.72
CA GLY A 177 5.96 -4.90 -3.55
C GLY A 177 5.69 -5.08 -5.04
N GLU A 178 5.05 -6.19 -5.43
CA GLU A 178 4.67 -6.45 -6.82
C GLU A 178 3.74 -5.35 -7.37
N ARG A 179 2.83 -4.83 -6.54
CA ARG A 179 1.93 -3.74 -6.93
C ARG A 179 2.69 -2.44 -7.21
N VAL A 180 3.73 -2.12 -6.46
CA VAL A 180 4.52 -0.89 -6.66
C VAL A 180 5.63 -1.03 -7.70
N THR A 181 5.99 -2.25 -8.11
CA THR A 181 7.05 -2.50 -9.10
C THR A 181 6.74 -1.84 -10.45
N GLN A 182 5.46 -1.67 -10.77
CA GLN A 182 5.00 -1.03 -12.02
C GLN A 182 4.96 0.49 -11.95
N LEU A 183 5.13 1.09 -10.75
CA LEU A 183 5.11 2.54 -10.54
C LEU A 183 6.40 3.18 -11.04
N LYS A 184 6.46 3.42 -12.36
CA LYS A 184 7.59 4.07 -13.03
C LYS A 184 7.11 5.18 -13.92
N TYR A 185 7.68 6.37 -13.75
CA TYR A 185 7.46 7.50 -14.67
C TYR A 185 8.36 7.36 -15.88
N HIS A 186 7.76 7.13 -17.07
CA HIS A 186 8.50 6.86 -18.32
C HIS A 186 9.58 5.77 -18.19
N GLY A 187 9.30 4.73 -17.39
CA GLY A 187 10.24 3.62 -17.15
C GLY A 187 11.38 3.93 -16.17
N GLN A 188 11.37 5.10 -15.54
CA GLN A 188 12.36 5.54 -14.55
C GLN A 188 11.73 5.77 -13.19
N GLY A 189 12.57 5.82 -12.16
CA GLY A 189 12.16 6.03 -10.79
C GLY A 189 11.76 4.74 -10.08
N GLU A 190 11.44 4.87 -8.82
CA GLU A 190 11.10 3.80 -7.91
C GLU A 190 9.74 4.08 -7.24
N GLY A 191 8.87 3.06 -7.21
CA GLY A 191 7.65 3.10 -6.43
C GLY A 191 7.91 2.62 -5.00
N ILE A 192 7.43 3.36 -4.02
CA ILE A 192 7.45 2.98 -2.60
C ILE A 192 6.09 3.22 -1.96
N ILE A 193 5.73 2.37 -0.99
CA ILE A 193 4.62 2.60 -0.06
C ILE A 193 5.23 2.80 1.33
N VAL A 194 4.81 3.87 1.99
CA VAL A 194 5.26 4.23 3.34
C VAL A 194 4.05 4.25 4.25
N ASP A 195 4.15 3.63 5.41
CA ASP A 195 3.12 3.69 6.44
C ASP A 195 3.12 5.05 7.19
N PRO A 196 2.10 5.34 8.02
CA PRO A 196 2.05 6.59 8.79
C PRO A 196 3.22 6.79 9.77
N SER A 197 3.95 5.74 10.13
CA SER A 197 5.13 5.82 11.00
C SER A 197 6.42 6.18 10.24
N GLY A 198 6.36 6.23 8.90
CA GLY A 198 7.51 6.44 8.02
C GLY A 198 8.26 5.14 7.67
N LEU A 199 7.69 3.97 7.95
CA LEU A 199 8.27 2.69 7.57
C LEU A 199 7.93 2.39 6.10
N ILE A 200 8.93 2.01 5.30
CA ILE A 200 8.72 1.53 3.93
C ILE A 200 8.16 0.11 4.02
N ILE A 201 6.90 -0.06 3.63
CA ILE A 201 6.22 -1.36 3.66
C ILE A 201 6.24 -2.07 2.31
N ALA A 202 6.49 -1.33 1.23
CA ALA A 202 6.70 -1.91 -0.09
C ALA A 202 7.64 -1.02 -0.92
N SER A 203 8.50 -1.63 -1.73
CA SER A 203 9.45 -0.97 -2.61
C SER A 203 9.71 -1.84 -3.84
N SER A 204 9.84 -1.20 -5.00
CA SER A 204 10.23 -1.89 -6.24
C SER A 204 11.68 -2.40 -6.22
N GLU A 205 12.52 -1.92 -5.30
CA GLU A 205 13.94 -2.30 -5.17
C GLU A 205 14.25 -3.13 -3.90
N GLY A 206 13.22 -3.63 -3.21
CA GLY A 206 13.41 -4.52 -2.06
C GLY A 206 13.82 -3.83 -0.75
N MET A 207 13.54 -2.53 -0.61
CA MET A 207 13.86 -1.74 0.58
C MET A 207 12.76 -1.76 1.66
N ALA A 208 11.87 -2.75 1.63
CA ALA A 208 10.86 -2.92 2.66
C ALA A 208 11.50 -3.07 4.05
N MET A 209 10.81 -2.59 5.08
CA MET A 209 11.22 -2.60 6.50
C MET A 209 12.34 -1.64 6.87
N HIS A 210 12.66 -0.65 6.00
CA HIS A 210 13.55 0.45 6.36
C HIS A 210 12.74 1.73 6.59
N LYS A 211 13.26 2.62 7.45
CA LYS A 211 12.63 3.93 7.60
C LYS A 211 12.89 4.80 6.38
N ALA A 212 11.87 5.53 5.95
CA ALA A 212 11.96 6.41 4.78
C ALA A 212 13.05 7.48 4.93
N ASP A 213 13.29 7.96 6.15
CA ASP A 213 14.35 8.92 6.47
C ASP A 213 15.78 8.32 6.43
N GLU A 214 15.92 7.00 6.38
CA GLU A 214 17.19 6.30 6.18
C GLU A 214 17.50 6.07 4.70
N ASN A 215 16.50 6.24 3.81
CA ASN A 215 16.68 6.10 2.37
C ASN A 215 17.46 7.29 1.80
N PRO A 216 18.63 7.06 1.14
CA PRO A 216 19.45 8.13 0.57
C PRO A 216 18.70 9.00 -0.44
N VAL A 217 17.82 8.40 -1.24
CA VAL A 217 17.03 9.09 -2.28
C VAL A 217 15.98 10.02 -1.68
N LEU A 218 15.45 9.68 -0.50
CA LEU A 218 14.44 10.48 0.20
C LEU A 218 15.05 11.57 1.09
N LYS A 219 16.34 11.45 1.46
CA LYS A 219 17.06 12.44 2.27
C LYS A 219 17.44 13.72 1.52
N GLU A 220 17.50 13.67 0.21
CA GLU A 220 17.93 14.81 -0.63
C GLU A 220 16.77 15.73 -1.06
N ARG A 221 15.58 15.55 -0.49
CA ARG A 221 14.40 16.39 -0.72
C ARG A 221 13.96 17.04 0.57
#